data_0467858144d9d81e88d3d6fc88007808
#
_entry.id   0467858144d9d81e88d3d6fc88007808
#
_cell.length_a   1.000
_cell.length_b   1.000
_cell.length_c   1.000
_cell.angle_alpha   90.00
_cell.angle_beta   90.00
_cell.angle_gamma   90.00
#
_symmetry.space_group_name_H-M   'P 1'
#
loop_
_entity.id
_entity.type
_entity.pdbx_description
1 polymer ?
#
loop_
_entity_poly.entity_id
_entity_poly.type
_entity_poly.pdbx_seq_one_letter_code
_entity_poly.pdbx_strand_id
1 'polypeptide(L)'
;MSKNSTIKESRMDSNHLNILIIDDNEQITKMLTTFLELKKHKCMVANEGKHGLALIHENKYDVVLLDLAMPEFDGYVVIKALESKDMLKNNKIIVFTASTITQDELNQLVSRGVTSYILKPIDIDLLLSKIIESATS
;
A
#
# COMPACT_ATOMS: atom_id res chain seq x y z
N MET A 1 -17.95 -6.17 27.99
CA MET A 1 -17.58 -6.30 27.71
C MET A 1 -17.20 -6.17 27.63
N SER A 2 -17.18 -5.98 27.38
CA SER A 2 -16.69 -6.00 26.92
C SER A 2 -16.23 -5.56 26.78
N LYS A 3 -16.11 -5.14 26.86
CA LYS A 3 -15.45 -4.85 26.37
C LYS A 3 -14.37 -4.66 26.46
N ASN A 4 -13.88 -4.30 28.26
CA ASN A 4 -12.62 -4.40 27.79
C ASN A 4 -12.57 -4.72 26.40
N SER A 5 -13.50 -5.14 26.09
CA SER A 5 -13.63 -5.51 24.73
C SER A 5 -13.45 -4.29 23.83
N THR A 6 -13.69 -3.10 24.30
CA THR A 6 -13.51 -1.90 23.49
C THR A 6 -12.07 -1.75 23.04
N ILE A 7 -11.13 -1.92 23.94
CA ILE A 7 -9.71 -1.81 23.57
C ILE A 7 -9.32 -2.93 22.64
N LYS A 8 -9.85 -4.13 22.89
CA LYS A 8 -9.57 -5.25 22.02
C LYS A 8 -10.13 -5.02 20.64
N GLU A 9 -11.30 -4.41 20.56
CA GLU A 9 -11.92 -4.12 19.28
C GLU A 9 -11.07 -3.17 18.46
N SER A 10 -10.52 -2.14 19.09
CA SER A 10 -9.61 -1.23 18.42
C SER A 10 -8.45 -1.95 17.79
N ARG A 11 -7.84 -2.88 18.54
CA ARG A 11 -6.72 -3.65 18.03
C ARG A 11 -7.15 -4.61 16.95
N MET A 12 -8.36 -5.16 17.08
CA MET A 12 -8.88 -6.04 16.06
C MET A 12 -9.14 -5.27 14.76
N ASP A 13 -9.64 -4.05 14.88
CA ASP A 13 -9.84 -3.21 13.70
C ASP A 13 -8.53 -2.93 13.00
N SER A 14 -7.45 -2.65 13.76
CA SER A 14 -6.15 -2.42 13.15
C SER A 14 -5.56 -3.70 12.58
N ASN A 15 -6.07 -4.88 12.98
CA ASN A 15 -5.66 -6.16 12.41
C ASN A 15 -6.53 -6.58 11.23
N HIS A 16 -7.60 -5.83 10.93
CA HIS A 16 -8.50 -6.11 9.81
C HIS A 16 -8.49 -4.90 8.89
N LEU A 17 -7.46 -4.82 8.08
CA LEU A 17 -7.25 -3.66 7.22
C LEU A 17 -7.79 -3.89 5.83
N ASN A 18 -8.17 -2.79 5.18
CA ASN A 18 -8.50 -2.79 3.76
C ASN A 18 -7.27 -2.33 3.00
N ILE A 19 -6.73 -3.19 2.17
CA ILE A 19 -5.46 -2.95 1.48
C ILE A 19 -5.68 -3.00 -0.02
N LEU A 20 -5.19 -1.98 -0.71
CA LEU A 20 -5.17 -1.97 -2.17
C LEU A 20 -3.77 -2.33 -2.64
N ILE A 21 -3.66 -3.25 -3.58
CA ILE A 21 -2.37 -3.67 -4.15
C ILE A 21 -2.37 -3.31 -5.62
N ILE A 22 -1.44 -2.49 -6.04
CA ILE A 22 -1.31 -2.05 -7.44
C ILE A 22 0.02 -2.57 -7.98
N ASP A 23 -0.04 -3.59 -8.83
CA ASP A 23 1.14 -4.19 -9.45
C ASP A 23 0.66 -4.96 -10.68
N ASP A 24 1.37 -4.81 -11.79
CA ASP A 24 1.02 -5.51 -13.03
C ASP A 24 1.41 -6.99 -13.01
N ASN A 25 2.22 -7.40 -12.06
CA ASN A 25 2.64 -8.80 -11.93
C ASN A 25 1.59 -9.57 -11.13
N GLU A 26 0.81 -10.41 -11.83
CA GLU A 26 -0.28 -11.14 -11.19
C GLU A 26 0.19 -12.19 -10.19
N GLN A 27 1.39 -12.72 -10.37
CA GLN A 27 1.94 -13.69 -9.41
C GLN A 27 2.22 -12.99 -8.07
N ILE A 28 2.73 -11.78 -8.13
CA ILE A 28 3.00 -11.00 -6.92
C ILE A 28 1.70 -10.60 -6.23
N THR A 29 0.73 -10.08 -6.98
CA THR A 29 -0.54 -9.68 -6.37
C THR A 29 -1.27 -10.87 -5.78
N LYS A 30 -1.21 -12.02 -6.42
CA LYS A 30 -1.83 -13.23 -5.90
C LYS A 30 -1.15 -13.70 -4.62
N MET A 31 0.18 -13.70 -4.60
CA MET A 31 0.95 -14.09 -3.43
C MET A 31 0.64 -13.17 -2.24
N LEU A 32 0.66 -11.86 -2.49
CA LEU A 32 0.40 -10.89 -1.44
C LEU A 32 -1.03 -10.99 -0.92
N THR A 33 -1.99 -11.12 -1.82
CA THR A 33 -3.39 -11.29 -1.44
C THR A 33 -3.57 -12.51 -0.56
N THR A 34 -3.02 -13.66 -0.98
CA THR A 34 -3.13 -14.89 -0.21
C THR A 34 -2.55 -14.71 1.18
N PHE A 35 -1.35 -14.15 1.26
CA PHE A 35 -0.69 -13.94 2.55
C PHE A 35 -1.49 -12.99 3.45
N LEU A 36 -1.89 -11.85 2.91
CA LEU A 36 -2.57 -10.84 3.70
C LEU A 36 -3.96 -11.29 4.14
N GLU A 37 -4.65 -12.05 3.30
CA GLU A 37 -5.96 -12.57 3.68
C GLU A 37 -5.85 -13.67 4.74
N LEU A 38 -4.77 -14.43 4.75
CA LEU A 38 -4.51 -15.35 5.84
C LEU A 38 -4.33 -14.61 7.16
N LYS A 39 -3.87 -13.37 7.12
CA LYS A 39 -3.72 -12.52 8.30
C LYS A 39 -4.98 -11.70 8.59
N LYS A 40 -6.11 -12.05 7.94
CA LYS A 40 -7.41 -11.46 8.18
C LYS A 40 -7.58 -10.05 7.61
N HIS A 41 -6.74 -9.65 6.67
CA HIS A 41 -6.90 -8.37 5.98
C HIS A 41 -7.72 -8.58 4.71
N LYS A 42 -8.35 -7.52 4.25
CA LYS A 42 -9.13 -7.55 3.02
C LYS A 42 -8.34 -6.86 1.92
N CYS A 43 -8.22 -7.52 0.78
CA CYS A 43 -7.41 -7.01 -0.33
C CYS A 43 -8.24 -6.71 -1.57
N MET A 44 -7.90 -5.61 -2.22
CA MET A 44 -8.36 -5.29 -3.55
C MET A 44 -7.13 -5.19 -4.43
N VAL A 45 -7.20 -5.67 -5.66
CA VAL A 45 -6.06 -5.70 -6.56
C VAL A 45 -6.37 -4.90 -7.82
N ALA A 46 -5.39 -4.10 -8.24
CA ALA A 46 -5.39 -3.48 -9.55
C ALA A 46 -4.09 -3.89 -10.23
N ASN A 47 -4.20 -4.44 -11.43
CA ASN A 47 -3.03 -4.91 -12.17
C ASN A 47 -2.52 -3.86 -13.16
N GLU A 48 -2.97 -2.63 -13.02
CA GLU A 48 -2.43 -1.49 -13.77
C GLU A 48 -2.66 -0.20 -12.98
N GLY A 49 -1.79 0.78 -13.25
CA GLY A 49 -1.81 2.02 -12.48
C GLY A 49 -3.09 2.83 -12.62
N LYS A 50 -3.63 2.89 -13.83
CA LYS A 50 -4.85 3.66 -14.08
C LYS A 50 -6.03 3.10 -13.30
N HIS A 51 -6.18 1.80 -13.28
CA HIS A 51 -7.23 1.15 -12.51
C HIS A 51 -7.02 1.38 -11.00
N GLY A 52 -5.76 1.28 -10.56
CA GLY A 52 -5.44 1.54 -9.16
C GLY A 52 -5.80 2.95 -8.73
N LEU A 53 -5.49 3.93 -9.58
CA LEU A 53 -5.83 5.31 -9.29
C LEU A 53 -7.35 5.50 -9.19
N ALA A 54 -8.11 4.89 -10.11
CA ALA A 54 -9.56 4.95 -10.06
C ALA A 54 -10.10 4.38 -8.74
N LEU A 55 -9.54 3.26 -8.30
CA LEU A 55 -9.97 2.65 -7.04
C LEU A 55 -9.67 3.54 -5.83
N ILE A 56 -8.54 4.24 -5.84
CA ILE A 56 -8.21 5.18 -4.77
C ILE A 56 -9.23 6.32 -4.72
N HIS A 57 -9.69 6.79 -5.87
CA HIS A 57 -10.68 7.85 -5.92
C HIS A 57 -12.05 7.38 -5.44
N GLU A 58 -12.38 6.12 -5.67
CA GLU A 58 -13.72 5.58 -5.39
C GLU A 58 -13.89 5.03 -3.99
N ASN A 59 -12.79 4.64 -3.34
CA ASN A 59 -12.86 3.94 -2.07
C ASN A 59 -11.79 4.45 -1.12
N LYS A 60 -11.96 4.15 0.16
CA LYS A 60 -10.94 4.39 1.17
C LYS A 60 -10.23 3.09 1.50
N TYR A 61 -8.91 3.14 1.55
CA TYR A 61 -8.09 2.01 1.94
C TYR A 61 -7.23 2.42 3.13
N ASP A 62 -6.94 1.46 3.99
CA ASP A 62 -6.05 1.72 5.13
C ASP A 62 -4.62 1.85 4.66
N VAL A 63 -4.24 1.09 3.64
CA VAL A 63 -2.90 1.13 3.05
C VAL A 63 -3.02 0.80 1.57
N VAL A 64 -2.20 1.46 0.77
CA VAL A 64 -2.06 1.17 -0.66
C VAL A 64 -0.63 0.72 -0.91
N LEU A 65 -0.47 -0.47 -1.49
CA LEU A 65 0.83 -0.98 -1.93
C LEU A 65 0.96 -0.67 -3.41
N LEU A 66 1.99 0.06 -3.78
CA LEU A 66 2.15 0.56 -5.14
C LEU A 66 3.50 0.19 -5.72
N ASP A 67 3.49 -0.58 -6.81
CA ASP A 67 4.70 -0.87 -7.57
C ASP A 67 5.04 0.36 -8.44
N LEU A 68 6.29 0.77 -8.42
CA LEU A 68 6.72 1.90 -9.24
C LEU A 68 6.95 1.51 -10.70
N ALA A 69 7.35 0.26 -10.95
CA ALA A 69 7.72 -0.19 -12.30
C ALA A 69 6.59 -0.95 -12.96
N MET A 70 5.71 -0.24 -13.63
CA MET A 70 4.63 -0.83 -14.41
C MET A 70 4.64 -0.24 -15.81
N PRO A 71 4.23 -1.00 -16.83
CA PRO A 71 4.20 -0.45 -18.18
C PRO A 71 3.17 0.67 -18.30
N GLU A 72 3.46 1.64 -19.14
CA GLU A 72 2.60 2.77 -19.51
C GLU A 72 2.28 3.68 -18.31
N PHE A 73 1.34 3.31 -17.47
CA PHE A 73 0.90 4.13 -16.35
C PHE A 73 1.56 3.62 -15.07
N ASP A 74 2.81 3.97 -14.86
CA ASP A 74 3.60 3.45 -13.73
C ASP A 74 3.26 4.12 -12.40
N GLY A 75 3.93 3.67 -11.34
CA GLY A 75 3.67 4.17 -10.00
C GLY A 75 4.00 5.64 -9.82
N TYR A 76 4.98 6.17 -10.56
CA TYR A 76 5.29 7.59 -10.49
C TYR A 76 4.13 8.44 -11.03
N VAL A 77 3.47 7.96 -12.07
CA VAL A 77 2.31 8.65 -12.64
C VAL A 77 1.16 8.64 -11.64
N VAL A 78 0.96 7.51 -10.95
CA VAL A 78 -0.07 7.42 -9.91
C VAL A 78 0.22 8.43 -8.79
N ILE A 79 1.46 8.48 -8.33
CA ILE A 79 1.86 9.41 -7.26
C ILE A 79 1.64 10.86 -7.70
N LYS A 80 2.04 11.19 -8.92
CA LYS A 80 1.88 12.56 -9.43
C LYS A 80 0.41 12.95 -9.54
N ALA A 81 -0.43 12.02 -9.97
CA ALA A 81 -1.86 12.27 -10.08
C ALA A 81 -2.49 12.52 -8.70
N LEU A 82 -2.09 11.74 -7.70
CA LEU A 82 -2.58 11.95 -6.34
C LEU A 82 -2.09 13.26 -5.76
N GLU A 83 -0.84 13.60 -6.04
CA GLU A 83 -0.23 14.85 -5.60
C GLU A 83 -0.99 16.05 -6.15
N SER A 84 -1.33 16.00 -7.43
CA SER A 84 -2.00 17.14 -8.09
C SER A 84 -3.42 17.38 -7.55
N LYS A 85 -4.00 16.41 -6.87
CA LYS A 85 -5.35 16.53 -6.28
C LYS A 85 -5.30 16.59 -4.76
N ASP A 86 -4.12 16.81 -4.19
CA ASP A 86 -3.91 16.85 -2.75
C ASP A 86 -4.36 15.59 -2.04
N MET A 87 -4.28 14.46 -2.73
CA MET A 87 -4.69 13.16 -2.16
C MET A 87 -3.53 12.31 -1.69
N LEU A 88 -2.29 12.69 -2.00
CA LEU A 88 -1.15 11.84 -1.68
C LEU A 88 -0.97 11.68 -0.17
N LYS A 89 -1.04 12.77 0.58
CA LYS A 89 -0.83 12.72 2.03
C LYS A 89 -2.00 12.10 2.79
N ASN A 90 -3.17 12.06 2.15
CA ASN A 90 -4.36 11.50 2.78
C ASN A 90 -4.46 9.99 2.60
N ASN A 91 -3.55 9.41 1.84
CA ASN A 91 -3.50 7.97 1.61
C ASN A 91 -2.18 7.43 2.14
N LYS A 92 -2.23 6.26 2.77
CA LYS A 92 -1.01 5.62 3.27
C LYS A 92 -0.44 4.78 2.14
N ILE A 93 0.54 5.32 1.44
CA ILE A 93 1.13 4.66 0.27
C ILE A 93 2.49 4.08 0.62
N ILE A 94 2.61 2.77 0.46
CA ILE A 94 3.89 2.08 0.57
C ILE A 94 4.30 1.68 -0.84
N VAL A 95 5.39 2.24 -1.34
CA VAL A 95 5.89 1.83 -2.65
C VAL A 95 6.77 0.60 -2.50
N PHE A 96 6.66 -0.34 -3.44
CA PHE A 96 7.55 -1.47 -3.48
C PHE A 96 8.11 -1.60 -4.89
N THR A 97 9.42 -1.77 -4.99
CA THR A 97 10.09 -1.64 -6.27
C THR A 97 11.41 -2.41 -6.27
N ALA A 98 11.97 -2.57 -7.47
CA ALA A 98 13.26 -3.23 -7.61
C ALA A 98 14.38 -2.40 -6.97
N SER A 99 15.46 -3.08 -6.61
CA SER A 99 16.57 -2.46 -5.89
C SER A 99 17.41 -1.49 -6.75
N THR A 100 17.02 -1.28 -8.01
CA THR A 100 17.71 -0.34 -8.89
C THR A 100 17.37 1.12 -8.58
N ILE A 101 16.35 1.38 -7.80
CA ILE A 101 16.01 2.73 -7.39
C ILE A 101 17.06 3.24 -6.40
N THR A 102 17.41 4.52 -6.50
CA THR A 102 18.41 5.09 -5.60
C THR A 102 17.78 5.54 -4.29
N GLN A 103 18.62 5.63 -3.25
CA GLN A 103 18.15 6.12 -1.95
C GLN A 103 17.64 7.55 -2.06
N ASP A 104 18.28 8.39 -2.89
CA ASP A 104 17.81 9.76 -3.09
C ASP A 104 16.42 9.80 -3.69
N GLU A 105 16.13 8.94 -4.66
CA GLU A 105 14.80 8.86 -5.26
C GLU A 105 13.76 8.43 -4.22
N LEU A 106 14.09 7.47 -3.39
CA LEU A 106 13.20 7.03 -2.31
C LEU A 106 12.94 8.15 -1.31
N ASN A 107 14.01 8.88 -0.93
CA ASN A 107 13.89 9.99 -0.01
C ASN A 107 13.00 11.09 -0.58
N GLN A 108 13.10 11.35 -1.88
CA GLN A 108 12.25 12.34 -2.54
C GLN A 108 10.78 11.94 -2.50
N LEU A 109 10.50 10.65 -2.73
CA LEU A 109 9.12 10.18 -2.68
C LEU A 109 8.53 10.35 -1.28
N VAL A 110 9.29 10.01 -0.25
CA VAL A 110 8.83 10.17 1.12
C VAL A 110 8.59 11.64 1.44
N SER A 111 9.49 12.52 1.00
CA SER A 111 9.33 13.95 1.26
C SER A 111 8.10 14.54 0.56
N ARG A 112 7.66 13.92 -0.54
CA ARG A 112 6.46 14.34 -1.26
C ARG A 112 5.17 13.84 -0.62
N GLY A 113 5.25 12.82 0.22
CA GLY A 113 4.07 12.32 0.92
C GLY A 113 3.86 10.82 0.88
N VAL A 114 4.75 10.07 0.20
CA VAL A 114 4.71 8.61 0.24
C VAL A 114 5.05 8.19 1.67
N THR A 115 4.29 7.23 2.20
CA THR A 115 4.41 6.86 3.61
C THR A 115 5.68 6.06 3.90
N SER A 116 5.97 5.09 3.04
CA SER A 116 7.13 4.21 3.25
C SER A 116 7.46 3.49 1.96
N TYR A 117 8.50 2.68 2.01
CA TYR A 117 8.91 1.90 0.84
C TYR A 117 9.46 0.55 1.28
N ILE A 118 9.48 -0.39 0.35
CA ILE A 118 10.12 -1.69 0.55
C ILE A 118 10.72 -2.13 -0.78
N LEU A 119 11.90 -2.71 -0.73
CA LEU A 119 12.60 -3.14 -1.95
C LEU A 119 12.30 -4.61 -2.23
N LYS A 120 12.20 -4.94 -3.52
CA LYS A 120 12.08 -6.34 -3.95
C LYS A 120 13.46 -6.99 -3.91
N PRO A 121 13.57 -8.28 -3.60
CA PRO A 121 12.49 -9.22 -3.31
C PRO A 121 11.83 -8.90 -1.96
N ILE A 122 10.52 -9.11 -1.91
CA ILE A 122 9.73 -8.68 -0.76
C ILE A 122 9.94 -9.62 0.42
N ASP A 123 10.38 -9.04 1.54
CA ASP A 123 10.39 -9.73 2.83
C ASP A 123 8.97 -9.59 3.38
N ILE A 124 8.25 -10.70 3.44
CA ILE A 124 6.84 -10.71 3.81
C ILE A 124 6.63 -10.17 5.23
N ASP A 125 7.49 -10.56 6.17
CA ASP A 125 7.34 -10.10 7.55
C ASP A 125 7.59 -8.61 7.68
N LEU A 126 8.58 -8.10 6.96
CA LEU A 126 8.87 -6.67 6.95
C LEU A 126 7.71 -5.90 6.31
N LEU A 127 7.16 -6.43 5.22
CA LEU A 127 6.02 -5.80 4.56
C LEU A 127 4.83 -5.70 5.52
N LEU A 128 4.51 -6.78 6.21
CA LEU A 128 3.40 -6.78 7.16
C LEU A 128 3.62 -5.76 8.26
N SER A 129 4.83 -5.68 8.79
CA SER A 129 5.16 -4.69 9.81
C SER A 129 4.96 -3.27 9.32
N LYS A 130 5.40 -2.99 8.09
CA LYS A 130 5.24 -1.66 7.51
C LYS A 130 3.77 -1.32 7.25
N ILE A 131 2.99 -2.30 6.82
CA ILE A 131 1.56 -2.11 6.60
C ILE A 131 0.86 -1.71 7.91
N ILE A 132 1.10 -2.47 8.96
CA ILE A 132 0.45 -2.21 10.25
C ILE A 132 0.92 -0.87 10.82
N GLU A 133 2.21 -0.61 10.76
CA GLU A 133 2.76 0.66 11.24
C GLU A 133 2.15 1.85 10.49
N SER A 134 2.04 1.74 9.17
CA SER A 134 1.49 2.82 8.35
C SER A 134 0.02 3.06 8.66
N ALA A 135 -0.75 1.98 8.81
CA ALA A 135 -2.17 2.09 9.06
C ALA A 135 -2.50 2.67 10.43
N THR A 136 -1.60 2.49 11.39
CA THR A 136 -1.85 2.93 12.77
C THR A 136 -1.17 4.26 13.12
N SER A 137 -0.43 4.85 12.19
CA SER A 137 0.30 6.11 12.46
C SER A 137 -0.55 7.38 12.26
#